data_b9be7056f2e632c61d43effe3c4aa227
#
_entry.id   b9be7056f2e632c61d43effe3c4aa227
#
_cell.length_a   1.000
_cell.length_b   1.000
_cell.length_c   1.000
_cell.angle_alpha   90.00
_cell.angle_beta   90.00
_cell.angle_gamma   90.00
#
_symmetry.space_group_name_H-M   'P 1'
#
loop_
_entity.id
_entity.type
_entity.pdbx_description
1 polymer ?
#
loop_
_entity_poly.entity_id
_entity_poly.type
_entity_poly.pdbx_seq_one_letter_code
_entity_poly.pdbx_strand_id
1 'polypeptide(L)'
;PLDELIRYVGSFVDGTVFKVALSNCCHRTDWRELVTALSKGIGTSKRLILVHYADSSQAVAPSWREVLQTAVEIGSEYLLIDTWGKNGRSLLDFYTAEALQSMTTDANSAGLSVAIAGSIPMVELRKLARVGADWVGVRGAVCEGPFRTGSICETKVRSALAELGTNL
;
A
#
# COMPACT_ATOMS: atom_id res chain seq x y z
N PRO A 1 5.20 2.61 -23.48
CA PRO A 1 3.93 2.02 -23.92
C PRO A 1 3.55 0.85 -23.00
N LEU A 2 2.25 0.53 -22.90
CA LEU A 2 1.75 -0.54 -22.02
C LEU A 2 2.38 -1.90 -22.34
N ASP A 3 2.55 -2.22 -23.61
CA ASP A 3 3.15 -3.49 -24.07
C ASP A 3 4.59 -3.68 -23.61
N GLU A 4 5.36 -2.61 -23.51
CA GLU A 4 6.71 -2.67 -22.95
C GLU A 4 6.69 -2.94 -21.45
N LEU A 5 5.77 -2.29 -20.74
CA LEU A 5 5.58 -2.52 -19.31
C LEU A 5 5.13 -3.97 -19.06
N ILE A 6 4.19 -4.50 -19.82
CA ILE A 6 3.73 -5.89 -19.72
C ILE A 6 4.90 -6.85 -19.98
N ARG A 7 5.70 -6.62 -21.02
CA ARG A 7 6.88 -7.46 -21.30
C ARG A 7 7.92 -7.36 -20.19
N TYR A 8 8.18 -6.17 -19.66
CA TYR A 8 9.13 -5.97 -18.58
C TYR A 8 8.68 -6.67 -17.31
N VAL A 9 7.42 -6.47 -16.88
CA VAL A 9 6.86 -7.16 -15.71
C VAL A 9 6.82 -8.67 -15.93
N GLY A 10 6.49 -9.10 -17.16
CA GLY A 10 6.49 -10.51 -17.57
C GLY A 10 7.84 -11.21 -17.45
N SER A 11 8.96 -10.48 -17.51
CA SER A 11 10.32 -11.04 -17.40
C SER A 11 10.73 -11.42 -15.98
N PHE A 12 9.98 -11.00 -14.95
CA PHE A 12 10.28 -11.37 -13.57
C PHE A 12 9.81 -12.79 -13.25
N VAL A 13 10.39 -13.38 -12.21
CA VAL A 13 10.04 -14.72 -11.75
C VAL A 13 8.57 -14.79 -11.32
N ASP A 14 7.98 -15.98 -11.42
CA ASP A 14 6.63 -16.23 -10.97
C ASP A 14 6.49 -15.98 -9.45
N GLY A 15 5.30 -15.57 -9.03
CA GLY A 15 5.02 -15.18 -7.64
C GLY A 15 5.47 -13.76 -7.29
N THR A 16 6.12 -13.02 -8.21
CA THR A 16 6.49 -11.61 -7.97
C THR A 16 5.24 -10.74 -7.85
N VAL A 17 5.25 -9.87 -6.83
CA VAL A 17 4.20 -8.90 -6.58
C VAL A 17 4.65 -7.51 -7.03
N PHE A 18 3.83 -6.83 -7.81
CA PHE A 18 4.11 -5.49 -8.33
C PHE A 18 3.19 -4.46 -7.73
N LYS A 19 3.78 -3.42 -7.15
CA LYS A 19 3.05 -2.26 -6.64
C LYS A 19 2.71 -1.31 -7.78
N VAL A 20 1.42 -1.05 -7.99
CA VAL A 20 0.92 -0.09 -8.97
C VAL A 20 0.55 1.21 -8.26
N ALA A 21 1.37 2.24 -8.47
CA ALA A 21 1.15 3.59 -7.96
C ALA A 21 0.18 4.34 -8.88
N LEU A 22 -0.88 4.90 -8.32
CA LEU A 22 -1.95 5.58 -9.06
C LEU A 22 -1.89 7.11 -8.95
N SER A 23 -0.71 7.68 -8.62
CA SER A 23 -0.54 9.13 -8.63
C SER A 23 -0.72 9.71 -10.04
N ASN A 24 -1.31 10.92 -10.12
CA ASN A 24 -1.71 11.59 -11.36
C ASN A 24 -2.73 10.83 -12.22
N CYS A 25 -3.46 9.89 -11.65
CA CYS A 25 -4.43 9.08 -12.38
C CYS A 25 -5.89 9.54 -12.23
N CYS A 26 -6.24 10.42 -11.25
CA CYS A 26 -7.64 10.76 -11.01
C CYS A 26 -8.32 11.49 -12.18
N HIS A 27 -7.55 12.18 -13.02
CA HIS A 27 -8.08 12.87 -14.22
C HIS A 27 -7.97 12.06 -15.50
N ARG A 28 -7.40 10.85 -15.43
CA ARG A 28 -7.34 9.94 -16.56
C ARG A 28 -8.59 9.06 -16.61
N THR A 29 -9.38 9.18 -17.63
CA THR A 29 -10.58 8.36 -17.81
C THR A 29 -10.26 6.90 -18.10
N ASP A 30 -9.06 6.61 -18.63
CA ASP A 30 -8.60 5.28 -19.08
C ASP A 30 -7.75 4.53 -18.03
N TRP A 31 -7.52 5.07 -16.84
CA TRP A 31 -6.60 4.46 -15.88
C TRP A 31 -7.03 3.04 -15.44
N ARG A 32 -8.34 2.79 -15.30
CA ARG A 32 -8.87 1.47 -14.93
C ARG A 32 -8.64 0.46 -16.05
N GLU A 33 -8.86 0.88 -17.27
CA GLU A 33 -8.63 0.06 -18.47
C GLU A 33 -7.15 -0.33 -18.59
N LEU A 34 -6.23 0.61 -18.33
CA LEU A 34 -4.79 0.35 -18.34
C LEU A 34 -4.36 -0.62 -17.25
N VAL A 35 -4.88 -0.48 -16.03
CA VAL A 35 -4.61 -1.41 -14.92
C VAL A 35 -5.17 -2.80 -15.24
N THR A 36 -6.37 -2.88 -15.80
CA THR A 36 -7.00 -4.14 -16.22
C THR A 36 -6.19 -4.81 -17.33
N ALA A 37 -5.75 -4.06 -18.32
CA ALA A 37 -4.93 -4.57 -19.41
C ALA A 37 -3.55 -5.06 -18.90
N LEU A 38 -2.94 -4.33 -17.95
CA LEU A 38 -1.72 -4.75 -17.29
C LEU A 38 -1.92 -6.08 -16.55
N SER A 39 -2.97 -6.18 -15.71
CA SER A 39 -3.30 -7.40 -14.96
C SER A 39 -3.46 -8.60 -15.88
N LYS A 40 -4.22 -8.46 -16.97
CA LYS A 40 -4.41 -9.53 -17.95
C LYS A 40 -3.11 -9.89 -18.69
N GLY A 41 -2.31 -8.88 -19.03
CA GLY A 41 -1.10 -9.06 -19.82
C GLY A 41 0.03 -9.76 -19.07
N ILE A 42 0.11 -9.59 -17.73
CA ILE A 42 1.15 -10.26 -16.92
C ILE A 42 0.80 -11.70 -16.54
N GLY A 43 -0.46 -12.11 -16.75
CA GLY A 43 -0.93 -13.46 -16.43
C GLY A 43 -1.15 -13.69 -14.93
N THR A 44 -1.53 -14.93 -14.58
CA THR A 44 -1.91 -15.31 -13.21
C THR A 44 -0.73 -15.65 -12.30
N SER A 45 0.47 -15.83 -12.86
CA SER A 45 1.68 -16.15 -12.08
C SER A 45 2.27 -14.94 -11.35
N LYS A 46 1.79 -13.73 -11.64
CA LYS A 46 2.23 -12.46 -11.05
C LYS A 46 1.03 -11.72 -10.47
N ARG A 47 1.29 -10.90 -9.47
CA ARG A 47 0.23 -10.22 -8.72
C ARG A 47 0.43 -8.72 -8.74
N LEU A 48 -0.67 -7.97 -8.83
CA LEU A 48 -0.67 -6.52 -8.68
C LEU A 48 -1.18 -6.14 -7.30
N ILE A 49 -0.52 -5.16 -6.68
CA ILE A 49 -1.04 -4.43 -5.52
C ILE A 49 -1.37 -3.01 -5.98
N LEU A 50 -2.64 -2.63 -5.90
CA LEU A 50 -3.03 -1.24 -6.14
C LEU A 50 -2.79 -0.41 -4.88
N VAL A 51 -2.35 0.83 -5.08
CA VAL A 51 -2.09 1.78 -4.00
C VAL A 51 -3.19 2.81 -3.93
N HIS A 52 -3.86 2.87 -2.77
CA HIS A 52 -4.62 4.04 -2.38
C HIS A 52 -3.72 4.99 -1.58
N TYR A 53 -3.67 6.25 -2.00
CA TYR A 53 -2.95 7.29 -1.28
C TYR A 53 -3.88 8.04 -0.32
N ALA A 54 -3.53 8.07 0.98
CA ALA A 54 -4.29 8.77 2.01
C ALA A 54 -4.37 10.28 1.72
N ASP A 55 -3.33 10.83 1.12
CA ASP A 55 -3.25 12.20 0.60
C ASP A 55 -3.61 12.27 -0.89
N SER A 56 -4.69 11.57 -1.29
CA SER A 56 -5.10 11.39 -2.70
C SER A 56 -5.27 12.70 -3.46
N SER A 57 -5.73 13.77 -2.81
CA SER A 57 -5.83 15.11 -3.43
C SER A 57 -4.47 15.65 -3.83
N GLN A 58 -3.43 15.48 -3.00
CA GLN A 58 -2.06 15.92 -3.31
C GLN A 58 -1.41 15.00 -4.35
N ALA A 59 -1.70 13.71 -4.26
CA ALA A 59 -1.23 12.72 -5.22
C ALA A 59 -1.95 12.80 -6.58
N VAL A 60 -3.04 13.57 -6.70
CA VAL A 60 -3.94 13.59 -7.86
C VAL A 60 -4.36 12.15 -8.21
N ALA A 61 -4.68 11.37 -7.18
CA ALA A 61 -4.95 9.94 -7.26
C ALA A 61 -6.44 9.61 -7.09
N PRO A 62 -6.90 8.45 -7.57
CA PRO A 62 -8.27 7.99 -7.38
C PRO A 62 -8.64 7.83 -5.90
N SER A 63 -9.94 7.96 -5.61
CA SER A 63 -10.49 7.77 -4.28
C SER A 63 -10.35 6.31 -3.79
N TRP A 64 -10.48 6.11 -2.46
CA TRP A 64 -10.49 4.77 -1.87
C TRP A 64 -11.47 3.82 -2.54
N ARG A 65 -12.72 4.28 -2.72
CA ARG A 65 -13.78 3.47 -3.33
C ARG A 65 -13.43 3.02 -4.74
N GLU A 66 -12.84 3.90 -5.55
CA GLU A 66 -12.45 3.58 -6.92
C GLU A 66 -11.30 2.58 -6.96
N VAL A 67 -10.30 2.74 -6.06
CA VAL A 67 -9.16 1.81 -5.98
C VAL A 67 -9.62 0.45 -5.50
N LEU A 68 -10.46 0.38 -4.45
CA LEU A 68 -11.02 -0.86 -3.94
C LEU A 68 -11.83 -1.61 -5.02
N GLN A 69 -12.75 -0.92 -5.68
CA GLN A 69 -13.55 -1.50 -6.75
C GLN A 69 -12.67 -2.06 -7.88
N THR A 70 -11.67 -1.29 -8.32
CA THR A 70 -10.77 -1.73 -9.39
C THR A 70 -9.92 -2.93 -8.96
N ALA A 71 -9.45 -2.97 -7.70
CA ALA A 71 -8.71 -4.11 -7.18
C ALA A 71 -9.54 -5.39 -7.22
N VAL A 72 -10.81 -5.32 -6.85
CA VAL A 72 -11.76 -6.45 -6.95
C VAL A 72 -11.97 -6.86 -8.41
N GLU A 73 -12.20 -5.90 -9.30
CA GLU A 73 -12.46 -6.15 -10.73
C GLU A 73 -11.30 -6.86 -11.44
N ILE A 74 -10.05 -6.55 -11.06
CA ILE A 74 -8.86 -7.20 -11.65
C ILE A 74 -8.44 -8.49 -10.94
N GLY A 75 -9.19 -8.91 -9.91
CA GLY A 75 -8.85 -10.09 -9.10
C GLY A 75 -7.55 -9.93 -8.30
N SER A 76 -7.25 -8.71 -7.84
CA SER A 76 -6.13 -8.51 -6.92
C SER A 76 -6.36 -9.27 -5.61
N GLU A 77 -5.29 -9.77 -5.00
CA GLU A 77 -5.36 -10.38 -3.66
C GLU A 77 -5.03 -9.34 -2.57
N TYR A 78 -4.48 -8.19 -2.95
CA TYR A 78 -3.87 -7.24 -2.02
C TYR A 78 -4.23 -5.79 -2.36
N LEU A 79 -4.34 -4.98 -1.31
CA LEU A 79 -4.40 -3.52 -1.38
C LEU A 79 -3.34 -2.88 -0.48
N LEU A 80 -2.83 -1.72 -0.88
CA LEU A 80 -1.93 -0.93 -0.04
C LEU A 80 -2.53 0.45 0.20
N ILE A 81 -2.65 0.84 1.46
CA ILE A 81 -2.94 2.22 1.87
C ILE A 81 -1.61 2.86 2.27
N ASP A 82 -1.21 3.93 1.58
CA ASP A 82 0.09 4.60 1.77
C ASP A 82 -0.09 6.13 1.75
N THR A 83 0.92 6.89 2.06
CA THR A 83 1.02 8.32 1.75
C THR A 83 1.91 8.55 0.54
N TRP A 84 1.51 9.45 -0.36
CA TRP A 84 2.31 9.87 -1.50
C TRP A 84 3.40 10.86 -1.07
N GLY A 85 2.99 11.89 -0.34
CA GLY A 85 3.90 12.90 0.20
C GLY A 85 4.83 12.32 1.28
N LYS A 86 6.08 12.81 1.30
CA LYS A 86 7.08 12.43 2.32
C LYS A 86 7.55 13.68 3.07
N ASN A 87 6.58 14.49 3.49
CA ASN A 87 6.76 15.80 4.13
C ASN A 87 6.65 15.75 5.67
N GLY A 88 6.83 14.57 6.27
CA GLY A 88 6.75 14.37 7.72
C GLY A 88 5.36 14.02 8.25
N ARG A 89 4.31 14.08 7.41
CA ARG A 89 2.98 13.62 7.80
C ARG A 89 2.87 12.10 7.72
N SER A 90 2.29 11.51 8.75
CA SER A 90 2.04 10.07 8.84
C SER A 90 0.67 9.69 8.25
N LEU A 91 0.41 8.40 8.13
CA LEU A 91 -0.90 7.89 7.74
C LEU A 91 -2.03 8.38 8.66
N LEU A 92 -1.76 8.47 9.99
CA LEU A 92 -2.74 8.93 10.98
C LEU A 92 -2.99 10.45 10.97
N ASP A 93 -2.21 11.23 10.20
CA ASP A 93 -2.52 12.64 9.93
C ASP A 93 -3.62 12.82 8.86
N PHE A 94 -3.96 11.74 8.14
CA PHE A 94 -4.97 11.76 7.08
C PHE A 94 -6.22 10.96 7.45
N TYR A 95 -6.06 9.85 8.18
CA TYR A 95 -7.14 8.98 8.62
C TYR A 95 -7.09 8.70 10.11
N THR A 96 -8.23 8.66 10.77
CA THR A 96 -8.31 8.12 12.13
C THR A 96 -8.15 6.59 12.10
N ALA A 97 -7.82 6.00 13.25
CA ALA A 97 -7.71 4.54 13.35
C ALA A 97 -9.05 3.84 13.01
N GLU A 98 -10.17 4.45 13.40
CA GLU A 98 -11.53 3.94 13.10
C GLU A 98 -11.82 3.98 11.60
N ALA A 99 -11.42 5.06 10.91
CA ALA A 99 -11.56 5.16 9.46
C ALA A 99 -10.72 4.08 8.75
N LEU A 100 -9.47 3.88 9.18
CA LEU A 100 -8.63 2.80 8.65
C LEU A 100 -9.23 1.42 8.93
N GLN A 101 -9.78 1.19 10.12
CA GLN A 101 -10.46 -0.05 10.46
C GLN A 101 -11.68 -0.31 9.56
N SER A 102 -12.48 0.72 9.27
CA SER A 102 -13.58 0.59 8.31
C SER A 102 -13.07 0.22 6.92
N MET A 103 -12.03 0.91 6.43
CA MET A 103 -11.42 0.65 5.12
C MET A 103 -10.84 -0.78 5.02
N THR A 104 -10.15 -1.25 6.05
CA THR A 104 -9.62 -2.62 6.09
C THR A 104 -10.75 -3.65 6.13
N THR A 105 -11.81 -3.39 6.90
CA THR A 105 -13.00 -4.26 6.94
C THR A 105 -13.68 -4.37 5.59
N ASP A 106 -13.86 -3.24 4.89
CA ASP A 106 -14.44 -3.21 3.54
C ASP A 106 -13.62 -4.04 2.55
N ALA A 107 -12.29 -3.88 2.56
CA ALA A 107 -11.39 -4.61 1.69
C ALA A 107 -11.37 -6.12 2.02
N ASN A 108 -11.26 -6.48 3.30
CA ASN A 108 -11.28 -7.88 3.75
C ASN A 108 -12.60 -8.56 3.40
N SER A 109 -13.73 -7.85 3.53
CA SER A 109 -15.06 -8.35 3.13
C SER A 109 -15.17 -8.59 1.63
N ALA A 110 -14.37 -7.89 0.84
CA ALA A 110 -14.25 -8.09 -0.61
C ALA A 110 -13.19 -9.15 -0.99
N GLY A 111 -12.57 -9.83 -0.01
CA GLY A 111 -11.58 -10.88 -0.22
C GLY A 111 -10.15 -10.37 -0.44
N LEU A 112 -9.86 -9.12 -0.13
CA LEU A 112 -8.54 -8.52 -0.28
C LEU A 112 -7.81 -8.45 1.05
N SER A 113 -6.54 -8.82 1.08
CA SER A 113 -5.64 -8.54 2.20
C SER A 113 -5.09 -7.11 2.12
N VAL A 114 -4.94 -6.45 3.26
CA VAL A 114 -4.58 -5.04 3.32
C VAL A 114 -3.22 -4.82 3.96
N ALA A 115 -2.36 -4.11 3.26
CA ALA A 115 -1.15 -3.51 3.82
C ALA A 115 -1.39 -2.02 4.11
N ILE A 116 -0.87 -1.52 5.21
CA ILE A 116 -0.84 -0.10 5.53
C ILE A 116 0.60 0.37 5.65
N ALA A 117 0.86 1.55 5.12
CA ALA A 117 2.16 2.23 5.18
C ALA A 117 1.94 3.76 5.19
N GLY A 118 2.98 4.55 5.15
CA GLY A 118 2.88 6.00 5.03
C GLY A 118 3.51 6.74 6.19
N SER A 119 4.85 6.83 6.17
CA SER A 119 5.65 7.61 7.13
C SER A 119 5.32 7.32 8.61
N ILE A 120 4.89 6.11 8.92
CA ILE A 120 4.42 5.68 10.24
C ILE A 120 5.58 5.78 11.26
N PRO A 121 5.46 6.60 12.31
CA PRO A 121 6.43 6.65 13.41
C PRO A 121 6.17 5.51 14.42
N MET A 122 7.18 5.19 15.22
CA MET A 122 7.12 4.12 16.22
C MET A 122 5.91 4.25 17.16
N VAL A 123 5.62 5.46 17.60
CA VAL A 123 4.55 5.75 18.58
C VAL A 123 3.13 5.47 18.06
N GLU A 124 2.95 5.32 16.76
CA GLU A 124 1.64 5.05 16.15
C GLU A 124 1.39 3.55 15.94
N LEU A 125 2.43 2.70 16.00
CA LEU A 125 2.33 1.28 15.66
C LEU A 125 1.28 0.55 16.49
N ARG A 126 1.22 0.83 17.82
CA ARG A 126 0.23 0.22 18.70
C ARG A 126 -1.22 0.54 18.35
N LYS A 127 -1.48 1.73 17.81
CA LYS A 127 -2.81 2.10 17.30
C LYS A 127 -3.11 1.34 16.01
N LEU A 128 -2.13 1.26 15.11
CA LEU A 128 -2.27 0.60 13.81
C LEU A 128 -2.36 -0.93 13.92
N ALA A 129 -1.81 -1.54 14.97
CA ALA A 129 -1.98 -2.98 15.25
C ALA A 129 -3.45 -3.41 15.41
N ARG A 130 -4.36 -2.45 15.64
CA ARG A 130 -5.79 -2.71 15.91
C ARG A 130 -6.72 -2.41 14.75
N VAL A 131 -6.19 -1.91 13.62
CA VAL A 131 -7.02 -1.53 12.48
C VAL A 131 -7.39 -2.71 11.56
N GLY A 132 -6.92 -3.92 11.86
CA GLY A 132 -7.25 -5.12 11.10
C GLY A 132 -6.51 -5.25 9.77
N ALA A 133 -5.41 -4.50 9.58
CA ALA A 133 -4.54 -4.69 8.42
C ALA A 133 -3.67 -5.94 8.58
N ASP A 134 -3.44 -6.66 7.49
CA ASP A 134 -2.61 -7.88 7.48
C ASP A 134 -1.12 -7.54 7.62
N TRP A 135 -0.70 -6.39 7.12
CA TRP A 135 0.69 -5.92 7.20
C TRP A 135 0.80 -4.44 7.51
N VAL A 136 1.84 -4.10 8.26
CA VAL A 136 2.23 -2.72 8.54
C VAL A 136 3.63 -2.48 7.98
N GLY A 137 3.73 -1.61 6.96
CA GLY A 137 4.99 -1.25 6.32
C GLY A 137 5.65 -0.05 6.99
N VAL A 138 6.83 -0.25 7.57
CA VAL A 138 7.64 0.81 8.18
C VAL A 138 9.01 0.90 7.54
N ARG A 139 9.56 2.11 7.45
CA ARG A 139 10.94 2.34 7.04
C ARG A 139 11.64 3.30 8.00
N GLY A 140 11.23 4.56 8.05
CA GLY A 140 11.89 5.59 8.86
C GLY A 140 11.91 5.26 10.36
N ALA A 141 10.85 4.67 10.89
CA ALA A 141 10.74 4.30 12.31
C ALA A 141 11.82 3.31 12.76
N VAL A 142 12.32 2.48 11.84
CA VAL A 142 13.32 1.43 12.14
C VAL A 142 14.72 1.73 11.61
N CYS A 143 14.95 2.93 11.07
CA CYS A 143 16.26 3.36 10.62
C CYS A 143 17.07 4.03 11.74
N GLU A 144 18.38 3.98 11.62
CA GLU A 144 19.30 4.79 12.41
C GLU A 144 19.18 6.27 12.03
N GLY A 145 19.28 7.14 13.04
CA GLY A 145 19.13 8.59 12.83
C GLY A 145 17.69 8.99 12.46
N PRO A 146 17.50 10.24 12.02
CA PRO A 146 16.17 10.81 11.75
C PRO A 146 15.67 10.58 10.32
N PHE A 147 16.51 10.01 9.43
CA PHE A 147 16.21 9.92 8.01
C PHE A 147 15.87 8.48 7.59
N ARG A 148 14.85 8.33 6.74
CA ARG A 148 14.46 7.05 6.14
C ARG A 148 15.52 6.40 5.24
N THR A 149 16.59 7.09 4.94
CA THR A 149 17.76 6.62 4.18
C THR A 149 18.83 5.98 5.06
N GLY A 150 18.70 6.06 6.38
CA GLY A 150 19.60 5.41 7.32
C GLY A 150 19.58 3.87 7.23
N SER A 151 20.58 3.23 7.81
CA SER A 151 20.63 1.77 7.96
C SER A 151 19.49 1.27 8.82
N ILE A 152 19.02 0.05 8.58
CA ILE A 152 18.02 -0.60 9.42
C ILE A 152 18.67 -0.94 10.78
N CYS A 153 18.00 -0.56 11.87
CA CYS A 153 18.44 -0.79 13.23
C CYS A 153 17.68 -1.98 13.84
N GLU A 154 18.40 -3.05 14.17
CA GLU A 154 17.79 -4.29 14.70
C GLU A 154 16.97 -4.03 15.97
N THR A 155 17.48 -3.24 16.91
CA THR A 155 16.75 -2.93 18.16
C THR A 155 15.45 -2.20 17.89
N LYS A 156 15.41 -1.27 16.91
CA LYS A 156 14.19 -0.59 16.51
C LYS A 156 13.21 -1.52 15.79
N VAL A 157 13.69 -2.48 15.01
CA VAL A 157 12.83 -3.52 14.41
C VAL A 157 12.17 -4.35 15.51
N ARG A 158 12.93 -4.83 16.51
CA ARG A 158 12.38 -5.56 17.66
C ARG A 158 11.34 -4.73 18.41
N SER A 159 11.62 -3.45 18.65
CA SER A 159 10.66 -2.54 19.29
C SER A 159 9.38 -2.38 18.45
N ALA A 160 9.50 -2.25 17.14
CA ALA A 160 8.34 -2.14 16.24
C ALA A 160 7.47 -3.40 16.28
N LEU A 161 8.08 -4.59 16.29
CA LEU A 161 7.36 -5.87 16.41
C LEU A 161 6.63 -5.98 17.75
N ALA A 162 7.27 -5.57 18.84
CA ALA A 162 6.64 -5.55 20.16
C ALA A 162 5.42 -4.60 20.20
N GLU A 163 5.51 -3.40 19.59
CA GLU A 163 4.38 -2.48 19.49
C GLU A 163 3.22 -3.04 18.66
N LEU A 164 3.51 -3.84 17.63
CA LEU A 164 2.52 -4.53 16.80
C LEU A 164 1.97 -5.80 17.48
N GLY A 165 2.47 -6.21 18.63
CA GLY A 165 2.04 -7.42 19.33
C GLY A 165 2.57 -8.72 18.70
N THR A 166 3.61 -8.63 17.88
CA THR A 166 4.25 -9.78 17.23
C THR A 166 5.48 -10.18 18.06
N ASN A 167 5.50 -11.39 18.60
CA ASN A 167 6.68 -11.96 19.24
C ASN A 167 7.50 -12.71 18.19
N LEU A 168 8.81 -12.44 18.15
CA LEU A 168 9.80 -13.22 17.40
C LEU A 168 10.19 -14.47 18.18
#